data_b8de54b7acab0da3c9b0a1cd488dc553
#
_entry.id   b8de54b7acab0da3c9b0a1cd488dc553
#
_cell.length_a   1.000
_cell.length_b   1.000
_cell.length_c   1.000
_cell.angle_alpha   90.00
_cell.angle_beta   90.00
_cell.angle_gamma   90.00
#
_symmetry.space_group_name_H-M   'P 1'
#
loop_
_entity.id
_entity.type
_entity.pdbx_description
1 polymer ?
#
loop_
_entity_poly.entity_id
_entity_poly.type
_entity_poly.pdbx_seq_one_letter_code
_entity_poly.pdbx_strand_id
1 'polypeptide(L)'
;LHDRAPMNKWSKGRFSLLGDAAHPMLPFVAQGAAMAIEDGIVLASSLSSFDNVELGLNDYENKRKYRTAKAQKTATRNATIFHLSDFLAIFRNLVMKFFIKKIMDSFYKYDAISK
;
A
#
# COMPACT_ATOMS: atom_id res chain seq x y z
N LEU A 1 -14.32 1.26 6.95
CA LEU A 1 -13.01 1.58 6.38
C LEU A 1 -13.02 2.99 5.78
N HIS A 2 -12.05 3.76 6.14
CA HIS A 2 -11.87 5.09 5.58
C HIS A 2 -10.87 5.05 4.44
N ASP A 3 -11.25 5.66 3.32
CA ASP A 3 -10.36 5.93 2.22
C ASP A 3 -9.83 7.35 2.38
N ARG A 4 -8.54 7.51 2.31
CA ARG A 4 -7.86 8.78 2.54
C ARG A 4 -6.74 8.95 1.51
N ALA A 5 -6.52 10.19 1.07
CA ALA A 5 -5.39 10.50 0.20
C ALA A 5 -4.06 10.07 0.85
N PRO A 6 -3.07 9.64 0.07
CA PRO A 6 -1.76 9.29 0.62
C PRO A 6 -1.18 10.43 1.45
N MET A 7 -0.66 10.09 2.63
CA MET A 7 -0.04 11.06 3.53
C MET A 7 1.37 11.41 3.07
N ASN A 8 1.74 12.67 3.22
CA ASN A 8 3.08 13.14 2.87
C ASN A 8 4.11 12.80 3.94
N LYS A 9 3.68 12.64 5.18
CA LYS A 9 4.59 12.41 6.29
C LYS A 9 3.99 11.39 7.26
N TRP A 10 4.76 10.37 7.60
CA TRP A 10 4.37 9.30 8.53
C TRP A 10 5.08 9.38 9.86
N SER A 11 6.26 9.99 9.90
CA SER A 11 7.13 9.98 11.07
C SER A 11 7.32 11.38 11.62
N LYS A 12 7.36 11.50 12.95
CA LYS A 12 7.69 12.73 13.66
C LYS A 12 8.51 12.38 14.90
N GLY A 13 9.77 12.83 14.95
CA GLY A 13 10.67 12.48 16.04
C GLY A 13 10.87 10.96 16.09
N ARG A 14 10.50 10.36 17.21
CA ARG A 14 10.61 8.92 17.44
C ARG A 14 9.30 8.17 17.24
N PHE A 15 8.30 8.80 16.62
CA PHE A 15 7.00 8.22 16.32
C PHE A 15 6.87 8.01 14.82
N SER A 16 6.26 6.89 14.43
CA SER A 16 5.95 6.62 13.02
C SER A 16 4.66 5.82 12.92
N LEU A 17 3.94 6.03 11.81
CA LEU A 17 2.75 5.26 11.49
C LEU A 17 3.12 4.02 10.69
N LEU A 18 2.32 2.97 10.83
CA LEU A 18 2.51 1.70 10.13
C LEU A 18 1.15 1.10 9.78
N GLY A 19 1.09 0.41 8.65
CA GLY A 19 -0.13 -0.27 8.22
C GLY A 19 -1.27 0.71 7.93
N ASP A 20 -2.47 0.36 8.33
CA ASP A 20 -3.67 1.17 8.05
C ASP A 20 -3.61 2.59 8.62
N ALA A 21 -2.85 2.80 9.67
CA ALA A 21 -2.66 4.14 10.22
C ALA A 21 -1.94 5.07 9.25
N ALA A 22 -1.01 4.53 8.48
CA ALA A 22 -0.24 5.29 7.49
C ALA A 22 -0.91 5.32 6.11
N HIS A 23 -1.48 4.20 5.70
CA HIS A 23 -2.01 4.01 4.34
C HIS A 23 -3.31 3.21 4.32
N PRO A 24 -4.39 3.73 4.91
CA PRO A 24 -5.67 3.04 4.86
C PRO A 24 -6.12 2.88 3.40
N MET A 25 -6.67 1.72 3.06
CA MET A 25 -7.15 1.44 1.72
C MET A 25 -8.39 0.58 1.75
N LEU A 26 -9.17 0.68 0.69
CA LEU A 26 -10.37 -0.12 0.54
C LEU A 26 -9.99 -1.59 0.30
N PRO A 27 -10.83 -2.54 0.74
CA PRO A 27 -10.48 -3.97 0.77
C PRO A 27 -10.51 -4.68 -0.59
N PHE A 28 -10.80 -3.96 -1.68
CA PHE A 28 -11.02 -4.57 -3.00
C PHE A 28 -9.78 -5.22 -3.61
N VAL A 29 -8.60 -4.81 -3.20
CA VAL A 29 -7.34 -5.35 -3.72
C VAL A 29 -6.76 -6.40 -2.79
N ALA A 30 -7.28 -6.53 -1.58
CA ALA A 30 -6.79 -7.43 -0.54
C ALA A 30 -5.29 -7.25 -0.26
N GLN A 31 -4.78 -6.03 -0.40
CA GLN A 31 -3.36 -5.73 -0.24
C GLN A 31 -3.02 -5.07 1.11
N GLY A 32 -4.03 -4.65 1.89
CA GLY A 32 -3.77 -3.94 3.14
C GLY A 32 -2.91 -4.72 4.11
N ALA A 33 -3.25 -6.00 4.35
CA ALA A 33 -2.48 -6.86 5.24
C ALA A 33 -1.06 -7.12 4.71
N ALA A 34 -0.93 -7.38 3.41
CA ALA A 34 0.38 -7.59 2.80
C ALA A 34 1.26 -6.35 2.92
N MET A 35 0.68 -5.17 2.70
CA MET A 35 1.40 -3.90 2.85
C MET A 35 1.87 -3.70 4.29
N ALA A 36 1.03 -4.02 5.28
CA ALA A 36 1.40 -3.89 6.68
C ALA A 36 2.55 -4.84 7.06
N ILE A 37 2.55 -6.04 6.53
CA ILE A 37 3.64 -7.00 6.75
C ILE A 37 4.94 -6.49 6.12
N GLU A 38 4.87 -6.00 4.89
CA GLU A 38 6.02 -5.38 4.22
C GLU A 38 6.55 -4.18 5.03
N ASP A 39 5.64 -3.35 5.55
CA ASP A 39 6.02 -2.22 6.40
C ASP A 39 6.84 -2.68 7.61
N GLY A 40 6.41 -3.74 8.27
CA GLY A 40 7.13 -4.28 9.43
C GLY A 40 8.54 -4.73 9.05
N ILE A 41 8.69 -5.43 7.94
CA ILE A 41 10.00 -5.90 7.46
C ILE A 41 10.92 -4.72 7.12
N VAL A 42 10.42 -3.75 6.37
CA VAL A 42 11.21 -2.58 5.98
C VAL A 42 11.54 -1.71 7.18
N LEU A 43 10.60 -1.55 8.11
CA LEU A 43 10.85 -0.80 9.35
C LEU A 43 11.98 -1.44 10.17
N ALA A 44 11.93 -2.75 10.36
CA ALA A 44 12.98 -3.46 11.09
C ALA A 44 14.34 -3.30 10.40
N SER A 45 14.39 -3.44 9.09
CA SER A 45 15.61 -3.27 8.31
C SER A 45 16.15 -1.85 8.42
N SER A 46 15.29 -0.85 8.31
CA SER A 46 15.68 0.56 8.38
C SER A 46 16.22 0.92 9.77
N LEU A 47 15.56 0.46 10.84
CA LEU A 47 16.03 0.70 12.20
C LEU A 47 17.37 0.02 12.47
N SER A 48 17.60 -1.15 11.90
CA SER A 48 18.87 -1.88 12.04
C SER A 48 20.03 -1.20 11.32
N SER A 49 19.75 -0.43 10.28
CA SER A 49 20.78 0.18 9.43
C SER A 49 21.28 1.51 9.95
N PHE A 50 20.62 2.12 10.93
CA PHE A 50 20.96 3.42 11.47
C PHE A 50 21.09 3.37 12.99
N ASP A 51 22.09 4.04 13.53
CA ASP A 51 22.26 4.16 14.98
C ASP A 51 21.21 5.10 15.59
N ASN A 52 20.75 6.08 14.81
CA ASN A 52 19.74 7.05 15.23
C ASN A 52 18.36 6.58 14.81
N VAL A 53 17.43 6.50 15.78
CA VAL A 53 16.06 6.04 15.53
C VAL A 53 15.33 6.94 14.51
N GLU A 54 15.48 8.24 14.63
CA GLU A 54 14.81 9.19 13.73
C GLU A 54 15.25 9.02 12.28
N LEU A 55 16.55 8.78 12.05
CA LEU A 55 17.08 8.49 10.71
C LEU A 55 16.53 7.18 10.18
N GLY A 56 16.41 6.17 11.02
CA GLY A 56 15.82 4.88 10.65
C GLY A 56 14.36 5.02 10.25
N LEU A 57 13.58 5.79 11.02
CA LEU A 57 12.17 6.03 10.71
C LEU A 57 11.99 6.82 9.42
N ASN A 58 12.85 7.80 9.15
CA ASN A 58 12.81 8.55 7.90
C ASN A 58 13.15 7.66 6.70
N ASP A 59 14.12 6.77 6.84
CA ASP A 59 14.48 5.80 5.80
C ASP A 59 13.30 4.85 5.50
N TYR A 60 12.67 4.32 6.53
CA TYR A 60 11.47 3.50 6.41
C TYR A 60 10.36 4.25 5.66
N GLU A 61 10.05 5.46 6.08
CA GLU A 61 9.02 6.29 5.45
C GLU A 61 9.32 6.48 3.96
N ASN A 62 10.54 6.88 3.60
CA ASN A 62 10.93 7.13 2.22
C ASN A 62 10.84 5.88 1.35
N LYS A 63 11.18 4.71 1.89
CA LYS A 63 11.10 3.45 1.16
C LYS A 63 9.67 3.00 0.92
N ARG A 64 8.76 3.32 1.82
CA ARG A 64 7.38 2.80 1.78
C ARG A 64 6.35 3.73 1.16
N LYS A 65 6.55 5.03 1.23
CA LYS A 65 5.54 6.02 0.80
C LYS A 65 5.06 5.81 -0.64
N TYR A 66 5.97 5.65 -1.55
CA TYR A 66 5.62 5.49 -2.97
C TYR A 66 4.81 4.21 -3.21
N ARG A 67 5.27 3.11 -2.66
CA ARG A 67 4.62 1.82 -2.85
C ARG A 67 3.21 1.79 -2.27
N THR A 68 3.06 2.29 -1.05
CA THR A 68 1.75 2.31 -0.39
C THR A 68 0.79 3.30 -1.01
N ALA A 69 1.28 4.46 -1.47
CA ALA A 69 0.46 5.42 -2.21
C ALA A 69 -0.08 4.80 -3.51
N LYS A 70 0.74 4.04 -4.21
CA LYS A 70 0.30 3.31 -5.41
C LYS A 70 -0.78 2.28 -5.07
N ALA A 71 -0.62 1.55 -3.98
CA ALA A 71 -1.61 0.58 -3.52
C ALA A 71 -2.93 1.25 -3.14
N GLN A 72 -2.90 2.38 -2.42
CA GLN A 72 -4.09 3.15 -2.08
C GLN A 72 -4.85 3.62 -3.33
N LYS A 73 -4.14 4.18 -4.30
CA LYS A 73 -4.75 4.67 -5.55
C LYS A 73 -5.37 3.52 -6.34
N THR A 74 -4.73 2.36 -6.37
CA THR A 74 -5.25 1.18 -7.04
C THR A 74 -6.51 0.67 -6.37
N ALA A 75 -6.54 0.62 -5.04
CA ALA A 75 -7.71 0.20 -4.28
C ALA A 75 -8.90 1.12 -4.54
N THR A 76 -8.68 2.44 -4.54
CA THR A 76 -9.73 3.43 -4.82
C THR A 76 -10.27 3.27 -6.25
N ARG A 77 -9.39 3.08 -7.23
CA ARG A 77 -9.80 2.87 -8.61
C ARG A 77 -10.62 1.59 -8.77
N ASN A 78 -10.23 0.52 -8.10
CA ASN A 78 -10.99 -0.73 -8.13
C ASN A 78 -12.37 -0.57 -7.49
N ALA A 79 -12.48 0.19 -6.41
CA ALA A 79 -13.78 0.51 -5.81
C ALA A 79 -14.69 1.22 -6.81
N THR A 80 -14.17 2.18 -7.56
CA THR A 80 -14.92 2.89 -8.60
C THR A 80 -15.42 1.94 -9.67
N ILE A 81 -14.58 0.99 -10.11
CA ILE A 81 -14.96 -0.02 -11.11
C ILE A 81 -16.10 -0.89 -10.59
N PHE A 82 -16.08 -1.28 -9.31
CA PHE A 82 -17.15 -2.08 -8.71
C PHE A 82 -18.49 -1.37 -8.63
N HIS A 83 -18.51 -0.04 -8.72
CA HIS A 83 -19.74 0.76 -8.70
C HIS A 83 -20.35 1.01 -10.09
N LEU A 84 -19.81 0.37 -11.14
CA LEU A 84 -20.42 0.44 -12.46
C LEU A 84 -21.80 -0.22 -12.46
N SER A 85 -22.69 0.27 -13.34
CA SER A 85 -24.06 -0.23 -13.42
C SER A 85 -24.11 -1.72 -13.80
N ASP A 86 -25.21 -2.39 -13.44
CA ASP A 86 -25.41 -3.81 -13.76
C ASP A 86 -25.41 -4.07 -15.27
N PHE A 87 -25.79 -3.08 -16.06
CA PHE A 87 -25.75 -3.17 -17.52
C PHE A 87 -24.36 -3.52 -18.04
N LEU A 88 -23.30 -3.03 -17.37
CA LEU A 88 -21.92 -3.29 -17.73
C LEU A 88 -21.30 -4.42 -16.91
N ALA A 89 -22.10 -5.13 -16.09
CA ALA A 89 -21.58 -6.09 -15.13
C ALA A 89 -20.74 -7.20 -15.78
N ILE A 90 -21.18 -7.76 -16.89
CA ILE A 90 -20.45 -8.83 -17.59
C ILE A 90 -19.12 -8.30 -18.12
N PHE A 91 -19.16 -7.15 -18.79
CA PHE A 91 -17.98 -6.51 -19.32
C PHE A 91 -17.01 -6.10 -18.19
N ARG A 92 -17.59 -5.52 -17.12
CA ARG A 92 -16.84 -5.18 -15.91
C ARG A 92 -16.12 -6.40 -15.34
N ASN A 93 -16.80 -7.54 -15.21
CA ASN A 93 -16.20 -8.75 -14.66
C ASN A 93 -15.05 -9.25 -15.51
N LEU A 94 -15.15 -9.18 -16.82
CA LEU A 94 -14.07 -9.57 -17.71
C LEU A 94 -12.85 -8.65 -17.56
N VAL A 95 -13.08 -7.34 -17.53
CA VAL A 95 -12.04 -6.33 -17.34
C VAL A 95 -11.38 -6.50 -15.98
N MET A 96 -12.17 -6.72 -14.93
CA MET A 96 -11.68 -6.93 -13.57
C MET A 96 -10.76 -8.15 -13.48
N LYS A 97 -11.11 -9.23 -14.17
CA LYS A 97 -10.28 -10.44 -14.17
C LYS A 97 -8.88 -10.16 -14.69
N PHE A 98 -8.76 -9.39 -15.79
CA PHE A 98 -7.47 -8.98 -16.32
C PHE A 98 -6.75 -8.00 -15.40
N PHE A 99 -7.47 -7.00 -14.88
CA PHE A 99 -6.89 -5.98 -14.01
C PHE A 99 -6.35 -6.56 -12.72
N ILE A 100 -7.12 -7.41 -12.06
CA ILE A 100 -6.69 -8.03 -10.80
C ILE A 100 -5.42 -8.82 -11.02
N LYS A 101 -5.36 -9.64 -12.06
CA LYS A 101 -4.16 -10.41 -12.37
C LYS A 101 -2.94 -9.51 -12.56
N LYS A 102 -3.08 -8.46 -13.37
CA LYS A 102 -1.99 -7.53 -13.66
C LYS A 102 -1.52 -6.79 -12.39
N ILE A 103 -2.47 -6.34 -11.57
CA ILE A 103 -2.18 -5.63 -10.32
C ILE A 103 -1.46 -6.53 -9.33
N MET A 104 -1.95 -7.76 -9.15
CA MET A 104 -1.35 -8.72 -8.23
C MET A 104 0.07 -9.08 -8.67
N ASP A 105 0.28 -9.31 -9.96
CA ASP A 105 1.61 -9.58 -10.50
C ASP A 105 2.57 -8.41 -10.21
N SER A 106 2.09 -7.17 -10.36
CA SER A 106 2.88 -5.97 -10.09
C SER A 106 3.28 -5.87 -8.62
N PHE A 107 2.36 -6.18 -7.70
CA PHE A 107 2.62 -6.09 -6.26
C PHE A 107 3.50 -7.24 -5.76
N TYR A 108 3.28 -8.44 -6.23
CA TYR A 108 4.04 -9.60 -5.77
C TYR A 108 5.46 -9.67 -6.32
N LYS A 109 5.78 -8.88 -7.33
CA LYS A 109 7.16 -8.71 -7.78
C LYS A 109 8.01 -7.87 -6.84
N TYR A 110 7.37 -7.11 -5.93
CA TYR A 110 8.10 -6.29 -4.97
C TYR A 110 8.69 -7.18 -3.87
N ASP A 111 9.99 -7.01 -3.63
CA ASP A 111 10.71 -7.74 -2.58
C ASP A 111 11.11 -6.77 -1.47
N ALA A 112 10.42 -6.85 -0.33
CA ALA A 112 10.65 -5.96 0.81
C ALA A 112 11.99 -6.24 1.50
N ILE A 113 12.50 -7.47 1.39
CA ILE A 113 13.74 -7.88 2.05
C ILE A 113 14.96 -7.31 1.32
N SER A 114 14.90 -7.26 0.00
CA SER A 114 16.01 -6.74 -0.82
C SER A 114 16.06 -5.22 -0.89
N LYS A 115 15.08 -4.54 -0.32
CA LYS A 115 15.00 -3.08 -0.25
C LYS A 115 15.45 -2.57 1.11
#